data_d1d463cc54adea50cb1b00a829d95d8b
#
_entry.id   d1d463cc54adea50cb1b00a829d95d8b
#
_cell.length_a   1.000
_cell.length_b   1.000
_cell.length_c   1.000
_cell.angle_alpha   90.00
_cell.angle_beta   90.00
_cell.angle_gamma   90.00
#
_symmetry.space_group_name_H-M   'P 1'
#
loop_
_entity.id
_entity.type
_entity.pdbx_description
1 polymer ?
#
loop_
_entity_poly.entity_id
_entity_poly.type
_entity_poly.pdbx_seq_one_letter_code
_entity_poly.pdbx_strand_id
1 'polypeptide(L)'
;AALTEELRARGARVVVGDSPGGPWTAAWVRSVYHGAGMEAVEAAGGELNGDFGETEVTFAQGKTLHAFTYTSWLQSADAIIDFAKLKTHGMAGMTAAVKNFFGTIPGTRKPEMHYRYPNAGDFCSMLVDLALFNAPRLTVGDAVDCMEGNGPTQGTPRHMGALLAADTPFNADLVCARLIGMEAMDVPSVAEAVRRG
;
A
#
# COMPACT_ATOMS: atom_id res chain seq x y z
N ALA A 1 -10.25 7.76 9.77
CA ALA A 1 -11.11 8.84 10.27
C ALA A 1 -10.27 10.05 10.74
N ALA A 2 -9.51 9.98 11.83
CA ALA A 2 -8.80 11.16 12.40
C ALA A 2 -7.91 11.92 11.39
N LEU A 3 -7.13 11.23 10.57
CA LEU A 3 -6.33 11.87 9.52
C LEU A 3 -7.23 12.57 8.48
N THR A 4 -8.36 11.96 8.13
CA THR A 4 -9.34 12.54 7.21
C THR A 4 -9.91 13.84 7.79
N GLU A 5 -10.32 13.84 9.05
CA GLU A 5 -10.85 15.02 9.75
C GLU A 5 -9.83 16.17 9.73
N GLU A 6 -8.57 15.88 10.06
CA GLU A 6 -7.50 16.90 10.08
C GLU A 6 -7.24 17.49 8.69
N LEU A 7 -7.18 16.65 7.65
CA LEU A 7 -6.98 17.11 6.27
C LEU A 7 -8.18 17.93 5.77
N ARG A 8 -9.40 17.50 6.10
CA ARG A 8 -10.63 18.24 5.78
C ARG A 8 -10.68 19.59 6.48
N ALA A 9 -10.27 19.65 7.74
CA ALA A 9 -10.20 20.92 8.50
C ALA A 9 -9.20 21.91 7.86
N ARG A 10 -8.19 21.41 7.13
CA ARG A 10 -7.23 22.22 6.38
C ARG A 10 -7.68 22.55 4.94
N GLY A 11 -8.90 22.19 4.57
CA GLY A 11 -9.48 22.49 3.26
C GLY A 11 -9.18 21.48 2.15
N ALA A 12 -8.56 20.36 2.45
CA ALA A 12 -8.31 19.32 1.45
C ALA A 12 -9.60 18.55 1.11
N ARG A 13 -9.78 18.18 -0.14
CA ARG A 13 -10.69 17.10 -0.53
C ARG A 13 -9.94 15.77 -0.31
N VAL A 14 -10.51 14.88 0.47
CA VAL A 14 -9.87 13.61 0.85
C VAL A 14 -10.63 12.46 0.23
N VAL A 15 -9.97 11.72 -0.66
CA VAL A 15 -10.48 10.47 -1.23
C VAL A 15 -9.62 9.33 -0.72
N VAL A 16 -10.25 8.30 -0.18
CA VAL A 16 -9.57 7.10 0.34
C VAL A 16 -9.98 5.88 -0.50
N GLY A 17 -9.02 5.10 -0.89
CA GLY A 17 -9.26 3.90 -1.68
C GLY A 17 -8.10 2.92 -1.62
N ASP A 18 -8.41 1.71 -2.02
CA ASP A 18 -7.47 0.60 -2.22
C ASP A 18 -8.05 -0.29 -3.32
N SER A 19 -7.20 -1.02 -4.00
CA SER A 19 -7.61 -2.10 -4.89
C SER A 19 -7.32 -3.45 -4.21
N PRO A 20 -8.29 -4.05 -3.54
CA PRO A 20 -8.12 -5.39 -2.97
C PRO A 20 -7.94 -6.43 -4.08
N GLY A 21 -7.36 -7.59 -3.75
CA GLY A 21 -7.31 -8.72 -4.67
C GLY A 21 -8.71 -9.21 -5.03
N GLY A 22 -8.95 -9.47 -6.32
CA GLY A 22 -10.23 -9.91 -6.84
C GLY A 22 -10.82 -8.99 -7.90
N PRO A 23 -12.14 -9.06 -8.18
CA PRO A 23 -12.77 -8.24 -9.20
C PRO A 23 -12.60 -6.74 -8.93
N TRP A 24 -12.16 -5.99 -9.95
CA TRP A 24 -12.07 -4.54 -9.86
C TRP A 24 -13.41 -3.91 -10.27
N THR A 25 -14.42 -4.07 -9.43
CA THR A 25 -15.80 -3.60 -9.65
C THR A 25 -16.36 -2.91 -8.42
N ALA A 26 -17.28 -1.98 -8.63
CA ALA A 26 -17.94 -1.25 -7.54
C ALA A 26 -18.54 -2.17 -6.48
N ALA A 27 -19.22 -3.23 -6.89
CA ALA A 27 -19.89 -4.15 -5.97
C ALA A 27 -18.88 -4.87 -5.07
N TRP A 28 -17.81 -5.42 -5.65
CA TRP A 28 -16.78 -6.13 -4.89
C TRP A 28 -16.00 -5.19 -3.97
N VAL A 29 -15.48 -4.08 -4.50
CA VAL A 29 -14.64 -3.17 -3.72
C VAL A 29 -15.41 -2.55 -2.57
N ARG A 30 -16.67 -2.12 -2.79
CA ARG A 30 -17.52 -1.59 -1.70
C ARG A 30 -17.82 -2.64 -0.63
N SER A 31 -18.01 -3.90 -1.00
CA SER A 31 -18.15 -5.00 -0.04
C SER A 31 -16.91 -5.15 0.85
N VAL A 32 -15.70 -5.04 0.26
CA VAL A 32 -14.44 -5.10 1.02
C VAL A 32 -14.29 -3.86 1.91
N TYR A 33 -14.60 -2.67 1.41
CA TYR A 33 -14.56 -1.43 2.20
C TYR A 33 -15.51 -1.50 3.40
N HIS A 34 -16.72 -1.99 3.20
CA HIS A 34 -17.68 -2.23 4.28
C HIS A 34 -17.13 -3.21 5.31
N GLY A 35 -16.62 -4.37 4.86
CA GLY A 35 -16.04 -5.36 5.76
C GLY A 35 -14.81 -4.85 6.54
N ALA A 36 -14.13 -3.82 6.03
CA ALA A 36 -13.00 -3.16 6.67
C ALA A 36 -13.39 -1.94 7.53
N GLY A 37 -14.68 -1.60 7.62
CA GLY A 37 -15.17 -0.43 8.38
C GLY A 37 -14.74 0.92 7.80
N MET A 38 -14.52 0.98 6.48
CA MET A 38 -14.04 2.22 5.84
C MET A 38 -15.09 3.33 5.78
N GLU A 39 -16.37 3.05 6.08
CA GLU A 39 -17.42 4.06 6.24
C GLU A 39 -17.05 5.13 7.29
N ALA A 40 -16.17 4.81 8.22
CA ALA A 40 -15.60 5.80 9.14
C ALA A 40 -14.88 6.97 8.44
N VAL A 41 -14.42 6.78 7.21
CA VAL A 41 -13.84 7.84 6.37
C VAL A 41 -14.92 8.83 5.94
N GLU A 42 -16.08 8.32 5.50
CA GLU A 42 -17.22 9.16 5.07
C GLU A 42 -17.82 9.91 6.26
N ALA A 43 -17.94 9.25 7.42
CA ALA A 43 -18.35 9.89 8.67
C ALA A 43 -17.39 11.02 9.10
N ALA A 44 -16.11 10.93 8.74
CA ALA A 44 -15.08 11.94 8.96
C ALA A 44 -15.05 13.03 7.87
N GLY A 45 -16.01 13.04 6.94
CA GLY A 45 -16.12 14.02 5.86
C GLY A 45 -15.24 13.76 4.65
N GLY A 46 -14.63 12.57 4.54
CA GLY A 46 -13.92 12.11 3.36
C GLY A 46 -14.85 11.40 2.37
N GLU A 47 -14.26 10.93 1.29
CA GLU A 47 -14.95 10.17 0.25
C GLU A 47 -14.27 8.81 0.09
N LEU A 48 -15.03 7.75 -0.09
CA LEU A 48 -14.48 6.47 -0.55
C LEU A 48 -14.38 6.48 -2.07
N ASN A 49 -13.30 5.90 -2.59
CA ASN A 49 -13.10 5.81 -4.03
C ASN A 49 -14.29 5.14 -4.73
N GLY A 50 -14.84 5.82 -5.71
CA GLY A 50 -15.94 5.36 -6.56
C GLY A 50 -15.58 5.18 -8.04
N ASP A 51 -14.32 5.45 -8.42
CA ASP A 51 -13.82 5.25 -9.77
C ASP A 51 -13.05 3.93 -9.85
N PHE A 52 -13.53 3.01 -10.66
CA PHE A 52 -12.97 1.68 -10.91
C PHE A 52 -12.38 1.57 -12.32
N GLY A 53 -12.04 2.71 -12.93
CA GLY A 53 -11.34 2.76 -14.19
C GLY A 53 -9.90 2.25 -14.11
N GLU A 54 -9.39 1.83 -15.25
CA GLU A 54 -8.01 1.41 -15.46
C GLU A 54 -7.35 2.34 -16.48
N THR A 55 -6.07 2.60 -16.31
CA THR A 55 -5.28 3.39 -17.25
C THR A 55 -3.89 2.78 -17.41
N GLU A 56 -3.36 2.84 -18.65
CA GLU A 56 -1.99 2.44 -18.90
C GLU A 56 -1.05 3.61 -18.59
N VAL A 57 -0.02 3.33 -17.79
CA VAL A 57 1.01 4.30 -17.43
C VAL A 57 2.39 3.78 -17.78
N THR A 58 3.32 4.72 -18.00
CA THR A 58 4.73 4.43 -18.22
C THR A 58 5.58 5.05 -17.13
N PHE A 59 6.63 4.34 -16.72
CA PHE A 59 7.58 4.80 -15.72
C PHE A 59 9.00 4.59 -16.23
N ALA A 60 9.54 5.58 -16.91
CA ALA A 60 10.87 5.50 -17.55
C ALA A 60 12.01 5.26 -16.54
N GLN A 61 11.85 5.73 -15.29
CA GLN A 61 12.82 5.55 -14.21
C GLN A 61 12.71 4.19 -13.52
N GLY A 62 11.66 3.40 -13.81
CA GLY A 62 11.48 2.08 -13.25
C GLY A 62 12.64 1.15 -13.64
N LYS A 63 13.06 0.33 -12.71
CA LYS A 63 14.09 -0.70 -12.95
C LYS A 63 13.49 -2.00 -13.49
N THR A 64 12.31 -2.34 -13.00
CA THR A 64 11.61 -3.59 -13.26
C THR A 64 10.27 -3.35 -13.95
N LEU A 65 9.59 -2.25 -13.56
CA LEU A 65 8.26 -1.91 -14.01
C LEU A 65 8.28 -0.62 -14.86
N HIS A 66 8.32 -0.77 -16.18
CA HIS A 66 8.40 0.36 -17.12
C HIS A 66 7.04 0.80 -17.66
N ALA A 67 6.08 -0.11 -17.74
CA ALA A 67 4.70 0.15 -18.16
C ALA A 67 3.76 -0.83 -17.45
N PHE A 68 2.61 -0.33 -17.02
CA PHE A 68 1.65 -1.13 -16.27
C PHE A 68 0.26 -0.51 -16.26
N THR A 69 -0.75 -1.35 -16.00
CA THR A 69 -2.11 -0.89 -15.75
C THR A 69 -2.24 -0.37 -14.32
N TYR A 70 -2.75 0.84 -14.19
CA TYR A 70 -2.88 1.59 -12.94
C TYR A 70 -4.34 1.95 -12.67
N THR A 71 -4.72 2.11 -11.42
CA THR A 71 -6.06 2.58 -11.05
C THR A 71 -6.21 4.07 -11.40
N SER A 72 -7.22 4.43 -12.21
CA SER A 72 -7.38 5.78 -12.79
C SER A 72 -7.59 6.88 -11.74
N TRP A 73 -8.28 6.58 -10.65
CA TRP A 73 -8.66 7.56 -9.62
C TRP A 73 -7.47 8.31 -8.99
N LEU A 74 -6.31 7.66 -8.90
CA LEU A 74 -5.10 8.28 -8.34
C LEU A 74 -4.47 9.34 -9.26
N GLN A 75 -4.78 9.34 -10.57
CA GLN A 75 -4.22 10.31 -11.50
C GLN A 75 -4.69 11.75 -11.25
N SER A 76 -5.85 11.91 -10.60
CA SER A 76 -6.41 13.22 -10.26
C SER A 76 -5.97 13.75 -8.89
N ALA A 77 -5.14 13.02 -8.17
CA ALA A 77 -4.69 13.42 -6.85
C ALA A 77 -3.52 14.43 -6.95
N ASP A 78 -3.62 15.56 -6.26
CA ASP A 78 -2.52 16.53 -6.10
C ASP A 78 -1.43 16.00 -5.18
N ALA A 79 -1.80 15.13 -4.23
CA ALA A 79 -0.88 14.48 -3.30
C ALA A 79 -1.41 13.11 -2.87
N ILE A 80 -0.51 12.17 -2.65
CA ILE A 80 -0.80 10.84 -2.13
C ILE A 80 -0.27 10.76 -0.70
N ILE A 81 -1.09 10.25 0.20
CA ILE A 81 -0.69 9.80 1.53
C ILE A 81 -0.82 8.28 1.55
N ASP A 82 0.27 7.61 1.83
CA ASP A 82 0.29 6.17 2.03
C ASP A 82 -0.12 5.84 3.46
N PHE A 83 -1.17 5.02 3.64
CA PHE A 83 -1.64 4.57 4.95
C PHE A 83 -1.62 3.05 5.01
N ALA A 84 -0.56 2.49 5.56
CA ALA A 84 -0.25 1.08 5.49
C ALA A 84 -0.47 0.34 6.80
N LYS A 85 -0.93 -0.89 6.74
CA LYS A 85 -1.03 -1.83 7.88
C LYS A 85 0.19 -2.74 7.92
N LEU A 86 0.87 -2.80 9.08
CA LEU A 86 2.00 -3.70 9.31
C LEU A 86 1.52 -5.14 9.53
N LYS A 87 2.08 -6.08 8.77
CA LYS A 87 1.83 -7.52 8.90
C LYS A 87 2.94 -8.36 8.25
N THR A 88 3.10 -9.59 8.68
CA THR A 88 3.96 -10.58 8.02
C THR A 88 3.46 -10.93 6.61
N HIS A 89 4.34 -11.43 5.77
CA HIS A 89 4.01 -11.84 4.40
C HIS A 89 4.98 -12.92 3.90
N GLY A 90 4.45 -14.06 3.45
CA GLY A 90 5.26 -15.22 3.04
C GLY A 90 6.27 -14.91 1.93
N MET A 91 5.90 -14.14 0.89
CA MET A 91 6.78 -13.84 -0.25
C MET A 91 7.66 -12.60 -0.01
N ALA A 92 7.12 -11.55 0.59
CA ALA A 92 7.81 -10.26 0.73
C ALA A 92 8.42 -10.05 2.12
N GLY A 93 8.39 -11.06 3.00
CA GLY A 93 8.80 -10.97 4.40
C GLY A 93 7.77 -10.22 5.25
N MET A 94 7.45 -8.99 4.88
CA MET A 94 6.40 -8.20 5.52
C MET A 94 5.56 -7.44 4.48
N THR A 95 4.40 -6.99 4.92
CA THR A 95 3.59 -5.95 4.29
C THR A 95 3.62 -4.74 5.20
N ALA A 96 4.02 -3.62 4.64
CA ALA A 96 3.91 -2.30 5.25
C ALA A 96 3.81 -1.26 4.12
N ALA A 97 4.53 -0.16 4.16
CA ALA A 97 4.36 0.97 3.27
C ALA A 97 4.67 0.67 1.79
N VAL A 98 5.84 0.14 1.48
CA VAL A 98 6.23 -0.14 0.07
C VAL A 98 5.26 -1.11 -0.58
N LYS A 99 4.88 -2.19 0.12
CA LYS A 99 3.95 -3.17 -0.43
C LYS A 99 2.51 -2.65 -0.51
N ASN A 100 2.14 -1.61 0.24
CA ASN A 100 0.82 -1.01 0.18
C ASN A 100 0.51 -0.45 -1.22
N PHE A 101 1.52 0.03 -1.94
CA PHE A 101 1.37 0.50 -3.33
C PHE A 101 0.97 -0.60 -4.32
N PHE A 102 1.02 -1.87 -3.95
CA PHE A 102 0.36 -2.90 -4.75
C PHE A 102 -1.17 -2.72 -4.82
N GLY A 103 -1.75 -1.94 -3.90
CA GLY A 103 -3.13 -1.46 -3.93
C GLY A 103 -3.43 -0.47 -5.06
N THR A 104 -2.43 0.04 -5.78
CA THR A 104 -2.60 0.90 -6.95
C THR A 104 -2.71 0.14 -8.28
N ILE A 105 -2.46 -1.16 -8.25
CA ILE A 105 -2.72 -2.07 -9.38
C ILE A 105 -4.15 -2.61 -9.26
N PRO A 106 -4.98 -2.54 -10.31
CA PRO A 106 -6.32 -3.11 -10.30
C PRO A 106 -6.33 -4.57 -9.83
N GLY A 107 -7.28 -4.93 -8.97
CA GLY A 107 -7.33 -6.25 -8.33
C GLY A 107 -7.28 -7.42 -9.31
N THR A 108 -7.93 -7.27 -10.46
CA THR A 108 -7.94 -8.23 -11.56
C THR A 108 -6.56 -8.44 -12.21
N ARG A 109 -5.66 -7.45 -12.13
CA ARG A 109 -4.30 -7.49 -12.70
C ARG A 109 -3.26 -8.07 -11.75
N LYS A 110 -3.56 -8.19 -10.45
CA LYS A 110 -2.60 -8.68 -9.46
C LYS A 110 -2.10 -10.11 -9.71
N PRO A 111 -2.93 -11.09 -10.16
CA PRO A 111 -2.43 -12.40 -10.54
C PRO A 111 -1.40 -12.36 -11.67
N GLU A 112 -1.59 -11.48 -12.67
CA GLU A 112 -0.62 -11.26 -13.75
C GLU A 112 0.73 -10.78 -13.21
N MET A 113 0.74 -9.87 -12.23
CA MET A 113 1.96 -9.38 -11.60
C MET A 113 2.69 -10.49 -10.84
N HIS A 114 1.97 -11.35 -10.13
CA HIS A 114 2.57 -12.51 -9.46
C HIS A 114 3.13 -13.54 -10.46
N TYR A 115 2.47 -13.72 -11.60
CA TYR A 115 2.98 -14.57 -12.67
C TYR A 115 4.22 -13.99 -13.35
N ARG A 116 4.22 -12.68 -13.62
CA ARG A 116 5.34 -11.97 -14.27
C ARG A 116 6.56 -11.87 -13.37
N TYR A 117 6.36 -11.77 -12.05
CA TYR A 117 7.42 -11.63 -11.05
C TYR A 117 7.31 -12.74 -9.99
N PRO A 118 7.65 -13.99 -10.34
CA PRO A 118 7.37 -15.16 -9.50
C PRO A 118 8.30 -15.29 -8.29
N ASN A 119 9.47 -14.68 -8.30
CA ASN A 119 10.40 -14.69 -7.17
C ASN A 119 10.31 -13.41 -6.33
N ALA A 120 10.69 -13.53 -5.05
CA ALA A 120 10.59 -12.43 -4.09
C ALA A 120 11.44 -11.20 -4.50
N GLY A 121 12.60 -11.40 -5.10
CA GLY A 121 13.48 -10.31 -5.52
C GLY A 121 12.86 -9.45 -6.60
N ASP A 122 12.40 -10.04 -7.70
CA ASP A 122 11.77 -9.31 -8.80
C ASP A 122 10.43 -8.70 -8.40
N PHE A 123 9.64 -9.43 -7.61
CA PHE A 123 8.38 -8.93 -7.09
C PHE A 123 8.59 -7.70 -6.19
N CYS A 124 9.55 -7.74 -5.27
CA CYS A 124 9.84 -6.60 -4.41
C CYS A 124 10.53 -5.45 -5.17
N SER A 125 11.32 -5.74 -6.21
CA SER A 125 11.85 -4.72 -7.12
C SER A 125 10.72 -3.97 -7.85
N MET A 126 9.70 -4.68 -8.32
CA MET A 126 8.48 -4.10 -8.89
C MET A 126 7.70 -3.25 -7.85
N LEU A 127 7.58 -3.71 -6.60
CA LEU A 127 6.94 -2.93 -5.53
C LEU A 127 7.69 -1.62 -5.22
N VAL A 128 9.02 -1.64 -5.26
CA VAL A 128 9.84 -0.43 -5.11
C VAL A 128 9.57 0.54 -6.26
N ASP A 129 9.45 0.05 -7.50
CA ASP A 129 9.07 0.90 -8.64
C ASP A 129 7.68 1.53 -8.45
N LEU A 130 6.70 0.77 -7.95
CA LEU A 130 5.37 1.33 -7.64
C LEU A 130 5.43 2.41 -6.58
N ALA A 131 6.22 2.22 -5.52
CA ALA A 131 6.39 3.22 -4.47
C ALA A 131 7.06 4.50 -5.01
N LEU A 132 8.08 4.37 -5.85
CA LEU A 132 8.75 5.50 -6.52
C LEU A 132 7.82 6.21 -7.51
N PHE A 133 7.01 5.48 -8.26
CA PHE A 133 6.04 6.06 -9.19
C PHE A 133 4.98 6.89 -8.47
N ASN A 134 4.44 6.38 -7.37
CA ASN A 134 3.41 7.08 -6.59
C ASN A 134 3.94 8.25 -5.77
N ALA A 135 5.21 8.24 -5.38
CA ALA A 135 5.92 9.31 -4.68
C ALA A 135 5.07 9.99 -3.57
N PRO A 136 4.62 9.26 -2.54
CA PRO A 136 3.74 9.83 -1.52
C PRO A 136 4.41 10.98 -0.77
N ARG A 137 3.60 11.95 -0.34
CA ARG A 137 4.06 13.11 0.46
C ARG A 137 4.20 12.78 1.94
N LEU A 138 3.53 11.73 2.38
CA LEU A 138 3.55 11.24 3.76
C LEU A 138 3.23 9.75 3.72
N THR A 139 3.91 9.00 4.56
CA THR A 139 3.60 7.61 4.85
C THR A 139 3.21 7.49 6.31
N VAL A 140 2.07 6.86 6.58
CA VAL A 140 1.61 6.52 7.92
C VAL A 140 1.54 5.00 8.03
N GLY A 141 2.21 4.44 9.00
CA GLY A 141 2.18 3.01 9.30
C GLY A 141 1.33 2.71 10.53
N ASP A 142 0.31 1.92 10.34
CA ASP A 142 -0.52 1.40 11.42
C ASP A 142 0.07 0.08 11.93
N ALA A 143 0.68 0.15 13.10
CA ALA A 143 1.19 -0.95 13.87
C ALA A 143 0.45 -1.09 15.22
N VAL A 144 -0.80 -0.66 15.32
CA VAL A 144 -1.61 -0.82 16.54
C VAL A 144 -1.96 -2.30 16.72
N ASP A 145 -2.74 -2.84 15.79
CA ASP A 145 -3.06 -4.26 15.74
C ASP A 145 -2.48 -4.83 14.43
N CYS A 146 -1.38 -5.51 14.57
CA CYS A 146 -0.64 -6.13 13.47
C CYS A 146 -1.09 -7.58 13.22
N MET A 147 -0.44 -8.23 12.28
CA MET A 147 -0.57 -9.67 12.06
C MET A 147 0.82 -10.31 12.08
N GLU A 148 0.95 -11.42 12.79
CA GLU A 148 2.15 -12.27 12.79
C GLU A 148 1.83 -13.68 12.23
N GLY A 149 2.86 -14.48 11.97
CA GLY A 149 2.71 -15.85 11.46
C GLY A 149 2.45 -15.91 9.96
N ASN A 150 1.47 -16.70 9.53
CA ASN A 150 1.21 -17.01 8.12
C ASN A 150 0.44 -15.88 7.41
N GLY A 151 1.04 -14.68 7.36
CA GLY A 151 0.48 -13.54 6.63
C GLY A 151 0.60 -13.70 5.10
N PRO A 152 -0.15 -12.91 4.33
CA PRO A 152 -0.84 -11.68 4.73
C PRO A 152 -2.28 -11.84 5.19
N THR A 153 -2.87 -13.06 5.18
CA THR A 153 -4.31 -13.25 5.43
C THR A 153 -4.65 -14.36 6.45
N GLN A 154 -3.71 -15.25 6.75
CA GLN A 154 -3.91 -16.41 7.61
C GLN A 154 -3.05 -16.38 8.89
N GLY A 155 -2.53 -15.20 9.24
CA GLY A 155 -1.80 -15.01 10.47
C GLY A 155 -2.71 -14.76 11.67
N THR A 156 -2.08 -14.53 12.81
CA THR A 156 -2.77 -14.20 14.06
C THR A 156 -2.62 -12.71 14.37
N PRO A 157 -3.64 -12.06 14.96
CA PRO A 157 -3.52 -10.67 15.40
C PRO A 157 -2.43 -10.52 16.48
N ARG A 158 -1.67 -9.44 16.37
CA ARG A 158 -0.65 -9.05 17.34
C ARG A 158 -0.81 -7.59 17.70
N HIS A 159 -1.22 -7.29 18.92
CA HIS A 159 -1.27 -5.92 19.41
C HIS A 159 0.14 -5.40 19.70
N MET A 160 0.52 -4.29 19.04
CA MET A 160 1.80 -3.61 19.26
C MET A 160 1.62 -2.18 19.77
N GLY A 161 0.44 -1.57 19.56
CA GLY A 161 0.09 -0.26 20.09
C GLY A 161 0.90 0.90 19.51
N ALA A 162 1.45 0.76 18.30
CA ALA A 162 2.32 1.77 17.70
C ALA A 162 1.72 2.36 16.41
N LEU A 163 1.95 3.65 16.21
CA LEU A 163 1.77 4.35 14.94
C LEU A 163 3.11 4.97 14.55
N LEU A 164 3.39 4.99 13.27
CA LEU A 164 4.58 5.65 12.74
C LEU A 164 4.20 6.58 11.60
N ALA A 165 5.01 7.61 11.39
CA ALA A 165 4.94 8.48 10.24
C ALA A 165 6.35 8.68 9.68
N ALA A 166 6.47 8.72 8.36
CA ALA A 166 7.72 8.90 7.66
C ALA A 166 7.53 9.75 6.41
N ASP A 167 8.58 10.38 5.96
CA ASP A 167 8.65 11.16 4.72
C ASP A 167 8.65 10.26 3.48
N THR A 168 9.11 9.02 3.62
CA THR A 168 9.12 8.04 2.54
C THR A 168 8.62 6.67 3.00
N PRO A 169 8.03 5.87 2.10
CA PRO A 169 7.63 4.50 2.41
C PRO A 169 8.83 3.60 2.76
N PHE A 170 10.01 3.94 2.25
CA PHE A 170 11.24 3.20 2.52
C PHE A 170 11.70 3.36 3.97
N ASN A 171 11.67 4.60 4.49
CA ASN A 171 11.98 4.88 5.89
C ASN A 171 10.95 4.25 6.84
N ALA A 172 9.67 4.26 6.45
CA ALA A 172 8.63 3.57 7.20
C ALA A 172 8.90 2.06 7.28
N ASP A 173 9.25 1.41 6.16
CA ASP A 173 9.53 -0.03 6.12
C ASP A 173 10.78 -0.41 6.91
N LEU A 174 11.81 0.43 6.94
CA LEU A 174 12.99 0.25 7.81
C LEU A 174 12.60 0.16 9.30
N VAL A 175 11.73 1.06 9.74
CA VAL A 175 11.23 1.06 11.13
C VAL A 175 10.32 -0.13 11.37
N CYS A 176 9.41 -0.43 10.44
CA CYS A 176 8.50 -1.57 10.52
C CYS A 176 9.25 -2.90 10.66
N ALA A 177 10.31 -3.12 9.88
CA ALA A 177 11.13 -4.32 9.98
C ALA A 177 11.71 -4.48 11.40
N ARG A 178 12.28 -3.42 11.95
CA ARG A 178 12.82 -3.44 13.32
C ARG A 178 11.76 -3.68 14.37
N LEU A 179 10.57 -3.11 14.24
CA LEU A 179 9.46 -3.30 15.16
C LEU A 179 9.03 -4.76 15.27
N ILE A 180 9.12 -5.53 14.18
CA ILE A 180 8.77 -6.96 14.17
C ILE A 180 9.98 -7.88 14.35
N GLY A 181 11.14 -7.31 14.71
CA GLY A 181 12.36 -8.08 14.98
C GLY A 181 13.07 -8.65 13.77
N MET A 182 12.80 -8.11 12.56
CA MET A 182 13.52 -8.47 11.35
C MET A 182 14.72 -7.56 11.13
N GLU A 183 15.81 -8.12 10.63
CA GLU A 183 16.87 -7.30 10.08
C GLU A 183 16.36 -6.63 8.79
N ALA A 184 16.63 -5.34 8.64
CA ALA A 184 16.10 -4.56 7.52
C ALA A 184 16.49 -5.16 6.15
N MET A 185 17.70 -5.69 6.04
CA MET A 185 18.21 -6.30 4.80
C MET A 185 17.62 -7.69 4.50
N ASP A 186 16.93 -8.31 5.45
CA ASP A 186 16.18 -9.55 5.24
C ASP A 186 14.79 -9.30 4.63
N VAL A 187 14.35 -8.04 4.61
CA VAL A 187 13.13 -7.63 3.91
C VAL A 187 13.48 -7.28 2.46
N PRO A 188 13.02 -8.06 1.45
CA PRO A 188 13.48 -7.90 0.07
C PRO A 188 13.21 -6.52 -0.54
N SER A 189 12.09 -5.85 -0.18
CA SER A 189 11.77 -4.50 -0.64
C SER A 189 12.71 -3.44 -0.04
N VAL A 190 13.06 -3.59 1.24
CA VAL A 190 14.01 -2.70 1.92
C VAL A 190 15.42 -2.90 1.34
N ALA A 191 15.86 -4.15 1.21
CA ALA A 191 17.16 -4.46 0.62
C ALA A 191 17.29 -3.91 -0.82
N GLU A 192 16.22 -4.00 -1.61
CA GLU A 192 16.20 -3.45 -2.97
C GLU A 192 16.24 -1.91 -2.94
N ALA A 193 15.49 -1.26 -2.07
CA ALA A 193 15.52 0.20 -1.95
C ALA A 193 16.92 0.71 -1.57
N VAL A 194 17.57 0.07 -0.60
CA VAL A 194 18.96 0.41 -0.19
C VAL A 194 19.95 0.23 -1.35
N ARG A 195 19.82 -0.83 -2.16
CA ARG A 195 20.69 -1.04 -3.33
C ARG A 195 20.51 0.03 -4.41
N ARG A 196 19.39 0.72 -4.43
CA ARG A 196 19.13 1.78 -5.42
C ARG A 196 19.60 3.18 -4.98
N GLY A 197 19.92 3.37 -3.68
CA GLY A 197 20.28 4.66 -3.07
C GLY A 197 19.07 5.41 -2.63
#